data_44b44907ec62ba999dd015c671518074
#
_entry.id   44b44907ec62ba999dd015c671518074
#
_cell.length_a   1.000
_cell.length_b   1.000
_cell.length_c   1.000
_cell.angle_alpha   90.00
_cell.angle_beta   90.00
_cell.angle_gamma   90.00
#
_symmetry.space_group_name_H-M   'P 1'
#
loop_
_entity.id
_entity.type
_entity.pdbx_description
1 polymer ?
#
loop_
_entity_poly.entity_id
_entity_poly.type
_entity_poly.pdbx_seq_one_letter_code
_entity_poly.pdbx_strand_id
1 'polypeptide(L)'
;MRAALLILAALMALPVPARAVDRLDGEAIRRAFEGNTVSGRYTNGGFFTEYHDPDGRALGHNGWQPNRDACWTTRADQVCYYYGPQTDRTVHCFTVELNRDLYVLRNAGNAQINALASVESGNPRKHGDNGQSWYCDGLISKAPALPTSPLMSRRRLAAR
;
A
#
# COMPACT_ATOMS: atom_id res chain seq x y z
N MET A 1 36.28 -48.25 -41.79
CA MET A 1 36.53 -47.04 -41.02
C MET A 1 35.22 -46.23 -41.00
N ARG A 2 34.48 -46.24 -39.87
CA ARG A 2 33.20 -45.51 -39.68
C ARG A 2 33.45 -44.37 -38.69
N ALA A 3 33.45 -43.13 -39.20
CA ALA A 3 33.58 -41.91 -38.36
C ALA A 3 32.21 -41.62 -37.76
N ALA A 4 32.09 -41.70 -36.46
CA ALA A 4 30.89 -41.26 -35.71
C ALA A 4 31.01 -39.76 -35.41
N LEU A 5 30.12 -38.95 -36.02
CA LEU A 5 29.98 -37.53 -35.74
C LEU A 5 29.18 -37.35 -34.43
N LEU A 6 29.83 -36.91 -33.37
CA LEU A 6 29.17 -36.50 -32.14
C LEU A 6 28.76 -35.03 -32.28
N ILE A 7 27.47 -34.80 -32.47
CA ILE A 7 26.87 -33.45 -32.41
C ILE A 7 26.61 -33.11 -30.95
N LEU A 8 27.45 -32.20 -30.39
CA LEU A 8 27.29 -31.65 -29.07
C LEU A 8 26.26 -30.51 -29.13
N ALA A 9 25.00 -30.80 -28.75
CA ALA A 9 23.97 -29.77 -28.63
C ALA A 9 24.22 -28.93 -27.38
N ALA A 10 24.80 -27.75 -27.54
CA ALA A 10 24.90 -26.75 -26.48
C ALA A 10 23.52 -26.13 -26.20
N LEU A 11 22.82 -26.60 -25.15
CA LEU A 11 21.63 -25.94 -24.64
C LEU A 11 22.04 -24.56 -24.06
N MET A 12 21.80 -23.51 -24.82
CA MET A 12 21.91 -22.14 -24.30
C MET A 12 20.76 -21.92 -23.32
N ALA A 13 21.02 -22.02 -22.01
CA ALA A 13 20.12 -21.58 -20.97
C ALA A 13 20.03 -20.04 -21.03
N LEU A 14 18.95 -19.53 -21.62
CA LEU A 14 18.62 -18.10 -21.59
C LEU A 14 18.38 -17.69 -20.12
N PRO A 15 19.05 -16.63 -19.61
CA PRO A 15 18.76 -16.14 -18.28
C PRO A 15 17.32 -15.63 -18.24
N VAL A 16 16.48 -16.26 -17.42
CA VAL A 16 15.13 -15.75 -17.12
C VAL A 16 15.33 -14.45 -16.34
N PRO A 17 14.85 -13.30 -16.83
CA PRO A 17 14.98 -12.06 -16.07
C PRO A 17 14.27 -12.22 -14.72
N ALA A 18 15.01 -12.10 -13.63
CA ALA A 18 14.44 -12.00 -12.31
C ALA A 18 13.57 -10.74 -12.29
N ARG A 19 12.23 -10.91 -12.14
CA ARG A 19 11.34 -9.79 -11.98
C ARG A 19 11.73 -9.05 -10.70
N ALA A 20 12.08 -7.79 -10.84
CA ALA A 20 12.33 -6.92 -9.71
C ALA A 20 11.04 -6.82 -8.87
N VAL A 21 11.19 -6.90 -7.57
CA VAL A 21 10.11 -6.60 -6.63
C VAL A 21 9.97 -5.09 -6.61
N ASP A 22 8.83 -4.57 -7.03
CA ASP A 22 8.60 -3.14 -7.13
C ASP A 22 8.17 -2.60 -5.75
N ARG A 23 9.05 -1.81 -5.13
CA ARG A 23 8.70 -1.03 -3.93
C ARG A 23 7.85 0.15 -4.35
N LEU A 24 6.68 0.28 -3.74
CA LEU A 24 5.72 1.32 -4.04
C LEU A 24 6.02 2.59 -3.22
N ASP A 25 5.87 3.74 -3.86
CA ASP A 25 5.79 5.01 -3.15
C ASP A 25 4.39 5.24 -2.56
N GLY A 26 4.26 6.27 -1.71
CA GLY A 26 2.99 6.55 -1.03
C GLY A 26 1.85 6.88 -1.97
N GLU A 27 2.13 7.46 -3.13
CA GLU A 27 1.10 7.74 -4.13
C GLU A 27 0.64 6.47 -4.86
N ALA A 28 1.56 5.58 -5.21
CA ALA A 28 1.24 4.27 -5.78
C ALA A 28 0.47 3.40 -4.77
N ILE A 29 0.86 3.42 -3.49
CA ILE A 29 0.13 2.74 -2.41
C ILE A 29 -1.29 3.31 -2.30
N ARG A 30 -1.44 4.65 -2.28
CA ARG A 30 -2.74 5.31 -2.21
C ARG A 30 -3.63 4.89 -3.38
N ARG A 31 -3.13 4.95 -4.62
CA ARG A 31 -3.90 4.52 -5.80
C ARG A 31 -4.34 3.05 -5.73
N ALA A 32 -3.52 2.19 -5.12
CA ALA A 32 -3.86 0.78 -5.00
C ALA A 32 -4.88 0.51 -3.87
N PHE A 33 -4.81 1.23 -2.76
CA PHE A 33 -5.58 0.92 -1.55
C PHE A 33 -6.85 1.78 -1.39
N GLU A 34 -6.79 3.08 -1.73
CA GLU A 34 -7.94 3.98 -1.56
C GLU A 34 -9.16 3.53 -2.36
N GLY A 35 -10.29 3.43 -1.68
CA GLY A 35 -11.54 2.94 -2.28
C GLY A 35 -11.55 1.43 -2.56
N ASN A 36 -10.57 0.67 -2.07
CA ASN A 36 -10.45 -0.77 -2.28
C ASN A 36 -10.36 -1.54 -0.96
N THR A 37 -10.62 -2.84 -1.04
CA THR A 37 -10.51 -3.75 0.11
C THR A 37 -9.16 -4.47 0.08
N VAL A 38 -8.36 -4.29 1.12
CA VAL A 38 -7.10 -4.99 1.32
C VAL A 38 -7.31 -6.12 2.32
N SER A 39 -7.00 -7.34 1.91
CA SER A 39 -7.16 -8.53 2.74
C SER A 39 -5.85 -9.31 2.80
N GLY A 40 -5.48 -9.77 3.98
CA GLY A 40 -4.19 -10.43 4.13
C GLY A 40 -4.03 -11.29 5.38
N ARG A 41 -2.81 -11.83 5.51
CA ARG A 41 -2.36 -12.57 6.68
C ARG A 41 -1.06 -12.00 7.22
N TYR A 42 -1.02 -11.87 8.52
CA TYR A 42 0.20 -11.55 9.25
C TYR A 42 1.13 -12.76 9.34
N THR A 43 2.42 -12.52 9.53
CA THR A 43 3.42 -13.60 9.72
C THR A 43 3.18 -14.43 10.97
N ASN A 44 2.45 -13.92 11.95
CA ASN A 44 2.03 -14.65 13.15
C ASN A 44 0.76 -15.52 12.95
N GLY A 45 0.22 -15.58 11.70
CA GLY A 45 -0.96 -16.37 11.36
C GLY A 45 -2.29 -15.64 11.51
N GLY A 46 -2.32 -14.45 12.09
CA GLY A 46 -3.50 -13.59 12.14
C GLY A 46 -3.92 -13.15 10.72
N PHE A 47 -5.14 -12.64 10.61
CA PHE A 47 -5.66 -12.12 9.33
C PHE A 47 -6.28 -10.75 9.51
N PHE A 48 -6.45 -10.04 8.39
CA PHE A 48 -7.19 -8.79 8.33
C PHE A 48 -7.93 -8.69 7.00
N THR A 49 -8.98 -7.87 6.99
CA THR A 49 -9.69 -7.47 5.79
C THR A 49 -10.29 -6.10 6.03
N GLU A 50 -9.86 -5.10 5.25
CA GLU A 50 -10.15 -3.70 5.49
C GLU A 50 -10.44 -2.97 4.19
N TYR A 51 -11.58 -2.29 4.13
CA TYR A 51 -11.87 -1.31 3.11
C TYR A 51 -11.23 0.02 3.48
N HIS A 52 -10.40 0.54 2.60
CA HIS A 52 -9.69 1.80 2.77
C HIS A 52 -10.55 2.95 2.26
N ASP A 53 -11.39 3.48 3.15
CA ASP A 53 -12.30 4.57 2.80
C ASP A 53 -11.49 5.83 2.42
N PRO A 54 -11.89 6.58 1.35
CA PRO A 54 -11.24 7.83 0.96
C PRO A 54 -11.20 8.90 2.06
N ASP A 55 -12.08 8.82 3.06
CA ASP A 55 -12.06 9.72 4.23
C ASP A 55 -10.97 9.38 5.26
N GLY A 56 -10.19 8.33 5.02
CA GLY A 56 -9.08 7.90 5.87
C GLY A 56 -9.45 6.82 6.88
N ARG A 57 -10.70 6.33 6.93
CA ARG A 57 -11.08 5.22 7.80
C ARG A 57 -10.68 3.88 7.20
N ALA A 58 -10.21 2.95 8.05
CA ALA A 58 -10.01 1.56 7.70
C ALA A 58 -11.17 0.74 8.26
N LEU A 59 -12.16 0.46 7.40
CA LEU A 59 -13.40 -0.23 7.78
C LEU A 59 -13.25 -1.74 7.61
N GLY A 60 -13.63 -2.52 8.59
CA GLY A 60 -13.57 -3.98 8.49
C GLY A 60 -13.04 -4.64 9.75
N HIS A 61 -12.08 -5.57 9.61
CA HIS A 61 -11.61 -6.41 10.69
C HIS A 61 -10.08 -6.51 10.70
N ASN A 62 -9.51 -6.36 11.88
CA ASN A 62 -8.14 -6.72 12.16
C ASN A 62 -8.17 -7.92 13.15
N GLY A 63 -8.00 -9.13 12.59
CA GLY A 63 -8.31 -10.36 13.29
C GLY A 63 -9.83 -10.61 13.37
N TRP A 64 -10.31 -11.07 14.53
CA TRP A 64 -11.70 -11.44 14.75
C TRP A 64 -12.58 -10.26 15.20
N GLN A 65 -11.96 -9.15 15.56
CA GLN A 65 -12.66 -7.97 16.04
C GLN A 65 -12.90 -6.98 14.91
N PRO A 66 -14.08 -6.36 14.83
CA PRO A 66 -14.31 -5.27 13.91
C PRO A 66 -13.43 -4.07 14.31
N ASN A 67 -12.95 -3.37 13.30
CA ASN A 67 -12.18 -2.15 13.51
C ASN A 67 -13.03 -1.09 14.23
N ARG A 68 -12.39 -0.43 15.17
CA ARG A 68 -12.92 0.72 15.92
C ARG A 68 -11.86 1.79 15.93
N ASP A 69 -12.20 3.01 15.59
CA ASP A 69 -11.25 4.13 15.51
C ASP A 69 -10.02 3.85 14.63
N ALA A 70 -10.18 2.96 13.64
CA ALA A 70 -9.10 2.60 12.73
C ALA A 70 -8.98 3.60 11.60
N CYS A 71 -7.79 4.17 11.45
CA CYS A 71 -7.48 5.15 10.41
C CYS A 71 -6.26 4.70 9.59
N TRP A 72 -6.23 5.12 8.34
CA TRP A 72 -5.11 4.87 7.43
C TRP A 72 -4.71 6.12 6.66
N THR A 73 -3.46 6.17 6.26
CA THR A 73 -2.93 7.19 5.33
C THR A 73 -1.65 6.69 4.66
N THR A 74 -1.21 7.41 3.63
CA THR A 74 0.12 7.20 3.05
C THR A 74 1.05 8.35 3.43
N ARG A 75 2.33 8.03 3.67
CA ARG A 75 3.36 8.99 4.02
C ARG A 75 4.68 8.59 3.38
N ALA A 76 5.25 9.48 2.53
CA ALA A 76 6.44 9.17 1.75
C ALA A 76 6.27 7.86 0.95
N ASP A 77 6.96 6.80 1.32
CA ASP A 77 6.94 5.47 0.70
C ASP A 77 6.27 4.40 1.60
N GLN A 78 5.35 4.83 2.45
CA GLN A 78 4.73 3.97 3.46
C GLN A 78 3.21 4.12 3.48
N VAL A 79 2.52 3.05 3.88
CA VAL A 79 1.17 3.11 4.43
C VAL A 79 1.27 3.08 5.95
N CYS A 80 0.49 3.92 6.61
CA CYS A 80 0.45 4.01 8.06
C CYS A 80 -0.97 3.79 8.57
N TYR A 81 -1.09 3.02 9.63
CA TYR A 81 -2.34 2.70 10.29
C TYR A 81 -2.29 3.11 11.74
N TYR A 82 -3.45 3.45 12.21
CA TYR A 82 -3.73 3.69 13.62
C TYR A 82 -4.94 2.84 14.03
N TYR A 83 -4.84 2.14 15.14
CA TYR A 83 -5.93 1.34 15.70
C TYR A 83 -6.11 1.69 17.17
N GLY A 84 -7.35 1.97 17.56
CA GLY A 84 -7.70 2.15 18.97
C GLY A 84 -8.04 3.57 19.38
N PRO A 85 -8.32 3.77 20.69
CA PRO A 85 -8.82 5.03 21.18
C PRO A 85 -7.80 6.16 21.08
N GLN A 86 -8.26 7.38 20.89
CA GLN A 86 -7.44 8.59 20.68
C GLN A 86 -6.41 8.85 21.79
N THR A 87 -6.56 8.21 22.95
CA THR A 87 -5.70 8.39 24.11
C THR A 87 -4.42 7.57 24.09
N ASP A 88 -4.34 6.53 23.26
CA ASP A 88 -3.17 5.65 23.15
C ASP A 88 -2.88 5.37 21.65
N ARG A 89 -2.26 6.36 21.00
CA ARG A 89 -2.05 6.37 19.56
C ARG A 89 -0.72 5.76 19.17
N THR A 90 -0.68 4.48 18.97
CA THR A 90 0.45 3.84 18.28
C THR A 90 0.19 3.82 16.79
N VAL A 91 1.06 4.49 16.03
CA VAL A 91 1.03 4.48 14.56
C VAL A 91 1.93 3.38 14.04
N HIS A 92 1.38 2.49 13.24
CA HIS A 92 2.09 1.40 12.58
C HIS A 92 2.29 1.73 11.11
N CYS A 93 3.54 1.90 10.68
CA CYS A 93 3.86 2.20 9.29
C CYS A 93 4.57 1.03 8.62
N PHE A 94 4.22 0.80 7.35
CA PHE A 94 4.74 -0.29 6.53
C PHE A 94 5.18 0.22 5.17
N THR A 95 6.33 -0.23 4.70
CA THR A 95 6.67 -0.15 3.28
C THR A 95 5.95 -1.26 2.54
N VAL A 96 5.59 -1.01 1.28
CA VAL A 96 4.82 -1.94 0.47
C VAL A 96 5.59 -2.30 -0.78
N GLU A 97 5.71 -3.59 -1.04
CA GLU A 97 6.30 -4.14 -2.26
C GLU A 97 5.21 -4.91 -3.02
N LEU A 98 5.19 -4.76 -4.34
CA LEU A 98 4.30 -5.53 -5.20
C LEU A 98 5.10 -6.65 -5.86
N ASN A 99 4.70 -7.90 -5.60
CA ASN A 99 5.24 -9.08 -6.25
C ASN A 99 4.12 -9.81 -7.00
N ARG A 100 4.01 -9.57 -8.31
CA ARG A 100 2.87 -9.99 -9.13
C ARG A 100 1.57 -9.36 -8.61
N ASP A 101 0.67 -10.17 -8.03
CA ASP A 101 -0.62 -9.72 -7.50
C ASP A 101 -0.63 -9.68 -5.97
N LEU A 102 0.53 -9.91 -5.33
CA LEU A 102 0.67 -9.98 -3.90
C LEU A 102 1.41 -8.76 -3.37
N TYR A 103 0.80 -8.07 -2.42
CA TYR A 103 1.39 -6.96 -1.70
C TYR A 103 2.10 -7.49 -0.45
N VAL A 104 3.39 -7.17 -0.33
CA VAL A 104 4.22 -7.52 0.84
C VAL A 104 4.37 -6.28 1.69
N LEU A 105 3.81 -6.31 2.90
CA LEU A 105 3.92 -5.23 3.87
C LEU A 105 5.10 -5.52 4.80
N ARG A 106 6.05 -4.57 4.89
CA ARG A 106 7.20 -4.68 5.79
C ARG A 106 7.16 -3.59 6.84
N ASN A 107 7.49 -3.93 8.06
CA ASN A 107 7.65 -2.94 9.12
C ASN A 107 8.67 -1.88 8.73
N ALA A 108 8.31 -0.61 8.78
CA ALA A 108 9.16 0.50 8.36
C ALA A 108 10.45 0.63 9.19
N GLY A 109 10.41 0.23 10.47
CA GLY A 109 11.54 0.36 11.37
C GLY A 109 12.64 -0.73 11.24
N ASN A 110 12.29 -1.95 10.77
CA ASN A 110 13.23 -3.07 10.72
C ASN A 110 13.18 -3.89 9.42
N ALA A 111 12.34 -3.49 8.45
CA ALA A 111 12.14 -4.13 7.16
C ALA A 111 11.69 -5.61 7.19
N GLN A 112 11.32 -6.14 8.35
CA GLN A 112 10.78 -7.49 8.46
C GLN A 112 9.40 -7.56 7.82
N ILE A 113 9.10 -8.67 7.15
CA ILE A 113 7.76 -8.92 6.60
C ILE A 113 6.78 -8.98 7.76
N ASN A 114 5.76 -8.14 7.69
CA ASN A 114 4.66 -8.12 8.65
C ASN A 114 3.45 -8.91 8.14
N ALA A 115 3.11 -8.70 6.86
CA ALA A 115 1.94 -9.33 6.25
C ALA A 115 2.09 -9.50 4.74
N LEU A 116 1.31 -10.43 4.21
CA LEU A 116 1.04 -10.61 2.78
C LEU A 116 -0.42 -10.31 2.52
N ALA A 117 -0.71 -9.54 1.47
CA ALA A 117 -2.06 -9.07 1.19
C ALA A 117 -2.41 -9.10 -0.31
N SER A 118 -3.69 -9.17 -0.60
CA SER A 118 -4.29 -8.91 -1.91
C SER A 118 -5.22 -7.71 -1.83
N VAL A 119 -5.51 -7.11 -2.99
CA VAL A 119 -6.43 -5.98 -3.12
C VAL A 119 -7.61 -6.42 -3.97
N GLU A 120 -8.81 -6.19 -3.46
CA GLU A 120 -10.08 -6.38 -4.17
C GLU A 120 -10.67 -5.00 -4.48
N SER A 121 -11.13 -4.80 -5.72
CA SER A 121 -11.71 -3.51 -6.13
C SER A 121 -12.99 -3.18 -5.36
N GLY A 122 -13.08 -1.95 -4.84
CA GLY A 122 -14.21 -1.46 -4.09
C GLY A 122 -14.37 -2.12 -2.71
N ASN A 123 -15.62 -2.16 -2.23
CA ASN A 123 -16.00 -2.76 -0.95
C ASN A 123 -16.94 -3.97 -1.13
N PRO A 124 -16.48 -5.09 -1.75
CA PRO A 124 -17.34 -6.23 -2.04
C PRO A 124 -17.84 -6.95 -0.77
N ARG A 125 -17.11 -6.78 0.33
CA ARG A 125 -17.44 -7.37 1.64
C ARG A 125 -18.42 -6.52 2.46
N LYS A 126 -18.79 -5.33 1.95
CA LYS A 126 -19.66 -4.37 2.62
C LYS A 126 -19.18 -4.01 4.03
N HIS A 127 -17.86 -3.84 4.18
CA HIS A 127 -17.29 -3.35 5.43
C HIS A 127 -17.85 -1.98 5.78
N GLY A 128 -18.22 -1.81 7.03
CA GLY A 128 -18.81 -0.57 7.57
C GLY A 128 -18.26 -0.27 8.96
N ASP A 129 -18.75 0.79 9.55
CA ASP A 129 -18.39 1.23 10.90
C ASP A 129 -19.11 0.46 12.01
N ASN A 130 -20.00 -0.48 11.65
CA ASN A 130 -20.80 -1.27 12.60
C ASN A 130 -21.61 -0.40 13.56
N GLY A 131 -22.06 0.77 13.12
CA GLY A 131 -22.81 1.74 13.92
C GLY A 131 -21.96 2.53 14.91
N GLN A 132 -20.63 2.47 14.76
CA GLN A 132 -19.68 3.29 15.53
C GLN A 132 -19.12 4.39 14.62
N SER A 133 -19.34 5.62 15.01
CA SER A 133 -18.83 6.77 14.27
C SER A 133 -17.48 7.19 14.79
N TRP A 134 -16.48 7.32 13.90
CA TRP A 134 -15.19 7.94 14.20
C TRP A 134 -14.70 8.79 13.05
N TYR A 135 -13.76 9.68 13.33
CA TYR A 135 -13.15 10.58 12.37
C TYR A 135 -11.64 10.42 12.36
N CYS A 136 -11.05 10.46 11.19
CA CYS A 136 -9.61 10.33 10.99
C CYS A 136 -8.89 11.67 10.82
N ASP A 137 -9.61 12.77 10.89
CA ASP A 137 -9.04 14.11 10.78
C ASP A 137 -8.06 14.40 11.94
N GLY A 138 -6.82 14.77 11.58
CA GLY A 138 -5.78 15.14 12.55
C GLY A 138 -5.10 13.96 13.27
N LEU A 139 -5.54 12.72 13.06
CA LEU A 139 -4.90 11.53 13.64
C LEU A 139 -3.61 11.15 12.92
N ILE A 140 -3.64 11.27 11.61
CA ILE A 140 -2.49 11.10 10.75
C ILE A 140 -2.38 12.40 9.97
N SER A 141 -1.32 13.16 10.16
CA SER A 141 -1.13 14.44 9.49
C SER A 141 -1.35 14.28 7.99
N LYS A 142 -2.35 14.96 7.43
CA LYS A 142 -2.46 15.10 5.98
C LYS A 142 -1.10 15.60 5.49
N ALA A 143 -0.56 14.97 4.44
CA ALA A 143 0.62 15.50 3.79
C ALA A 143 0.38 17.00 3.54
N PRO A 144 1.34 17.90 3.88
CA PRO A 144 1.16 19.31 3.62
C PRO A 144 0.82 19.46 2.13
N ALA A 145 -0.28 20.15 1.83
CA ALA A 145 -0.65 20.47 0.46
C ALA A 145 0.59 21.09 -0.21
N LEU A 146 1.03 20.52 -1.32
CA LEU A 146 2.11 21.08 -2.12
C LEU A 146 1.77 22.56 -2.33
N PRO A 147 2.70 23.49 -2.04
CA PRO A 147 2.44 24.91 -2.27
C PRO A 147 2.10 25.06 -3.76
N THR A 148 0.87 25.50 -4.04
CA THR A 148 0.47 25.88 -5.39
C THR A 148 1.41 27.01 -5.80
N SER A 149 2.32 26.71 -6.72
CA SER A 149 3.19 27.73 -7.31
C SER A 149 2.32 28.88 -7.81
N PRO A 150 2.55 30.13 -7.38
CA PRO A 150 1.81 31.24 -7.92
C PRO A 150 2.08 31.30 -9.42
N LEU A 151 1.01 31.21 -10.21
CA LEU A 151 1.04 31.46 -11.65
C LEU A 151 1.74 32.78 -11.86
N MET A 152 2.94 32.77 -12.46
CA MET A 152 3.62 33.96 -12.91
C MET A 152 2.67 34.69 -13.89
N SER A 153 2.07 35.76 -13.42
CA SER A 153 1.34 36.72 -14.24
C SER A 153 2.30 37.24 -15.31
N ARG A 154 2.12 36.78 -16.57
CA ARG A 154 2.81 37.35 -17.72
C ARG A 154 2.36 38.81 -17.85
N ARG A 155 3.14 39.75 -17.32
CA ARG A 155 3.02 41.13 -17.68
C ARG A 155 3.31 41.25 -19.18
N ARG A 156 2.27 41.59 -19.95
CA ARG A 156 2.43 42.08 -21.32
C ARG A 156 3.20 43.38 -21.26
N LEU A 157 4.41 43.37 -21.75
CA LEU A 157 5.12 44.63 -22.09
C LEU A 157 4.39 45.22 -23.32
N ALA A 158 3.68 46.30 -23.09
CA ALA A 158 3.19 47.16 -24.19
C ALA A 158 4.40 47.86 -24.81
N ALA A 159 4.63 47.59 -26.09
CA ALA A 159 5.58 48.36 -26.90
C ALA A 159 4.97 49.77 -27.18
N ARG A 160 5.81 50.75 -26.95
CA ARG A 160 5.68 52.12 -27.55
C ARG A 160 6.70 52.23 -28.67
#